data_fb6f5df4c53c9b26f95d0a0cb4b2c1ca
#
_entry.id   fb6f5df4c53c9b26f95d0a0cb4b2c1ca
#
_cell.length_a   1.000
_cell.length_b   1.000
_cell.length_c   1.000
_cell.angle_alpha   90.00
_cell.angle_beta   90.00
_cell.angle_gamma   90.00
#
_symmetry.space_group_name_H-M   'P 1'
#
loop_
_entity.id
_entity.type
_entity.pdbx_description
1 polymer ?
#
loop_
_entity_poly.entity_id
_entity_poly.type
_entity_poly.pdbx_seq_one_letter_code
_entity_poly.pdbx_strand_id
1 'polypeptide(L)' 'MRMQDLEINVEGRLLIDIMELPDSCVIILSQGKAKVAELPAFAETKIVTHQGQVKRVRWEEGEEF' A
#
# COMPACT_ATOMS: atom_id res chain seq x y z
N MET A 1 0.56 -12.18 0.32
CA MET A 1 0.18 -11.07 -0.55
C MET A 1 0.96 -9.83 -0.19
N ARG A 2 1.28 -9.00 -1.18
CA ARG A 2 2.04 -7.76 -0.94
C ARG A 2 1.20 -6.63 -0.36
N MET A 3 -0.11 -6.77 -0.39
CA MET A 3 -1.00 -5.72 0.09
C MET A 3 -1.91 -6.29 1.17
N GLN A 4 -2.04 -5.57 2.28
CA GLN A 4 -2.86 -5.98 3.40
C GLN A 4 -3.77 -4.84 3.83
N ASP A 5 -4.95 -5.19 4.31
CA ASP A 5 -5.88 -4.22 4.85
C ASP A 5 -5.40 -3.73 6.22
N LEU A 6 -5.61 -2.45 6.48
CA LEU A 6 -5.38 -1.84 7.79
C LEU A 6 -6.72 -1.43 8.37
N GLU A 7 -6.87 -1.60 9.69
CA GLU A 7 -8.11 -1.22 10.35
C GLU A 7 -8.13 0.25 10.71
N ILE A 8 -9.24 0.89 10.37
CA ILE A 8 -9.54 2.25 10.81
C ILE A 8 -10.54 2.11 11.95
N ASN A 9 -10.26 2.71 13.10
CA ASN A 9 -11.13 2.57 14.26
C ASN A 9 -12.42 3.37 14.11
N VAL A 10 -13.34 3.22 15.07
CA VAL A 10 -14.65 3.86 15.00
C VAL A 10 -14.59 5.38 15.01
N GLU A 11 -13.47 5.94 15.45
CA GLU A 11 -13.27 7.39 15.43
C GLU A 11 -12.69 7.90 14.13
N GLY A 12 -12.44 6.99 13.16
CA GLY A 12 -11.84 7.35 11.89
C GLY A 12 -10.33 7.51 11.95
N ARG A 13 -9.68 6.92 12.93
CA ARG A 13 -8.24 7.01 13.11
C ARG A 13 -7.55 5.72 12.72
N LEU A 14 -6.37 5.85 12.13
CA LEU A 14 -5.51 4.74 11.77
C LEU A 14 -4.33 4.71 12.74
N LEU A 15 -4.21 3.62 13.50
CA LEU A 15 -3.09 3.39 14.40
C LEU A 15 -2.17 2.36 13.78
N ILE A 16 -0.90 2.72 13.63
CA ILE A 16 0.07 1.88 12.96
C ILE A 16 1.27 1.66 13.87
N ASP A 17 1.62 0.40 14.06
CA ASP A 17 2.86 0.02 14.73
C ASP A 17 3.90 -0.23 13.65
N ILE A 18 4.89 0.65 13.55
CA ILE A 18 5.93 0.55 12.53
C ILE A 18 6.67 -0.77 12.61
N MET A 19 6.79 -1.36 13.81
CA MET A 19 7.51 -2.62 14.00
C MET A 19 6.77 -3.81 13.38
N GLU A 20 5.47 -3.68 13.11
CA GLU A 20 4.68 -4.72 12.49
C GLU A 20 4.55 -4.55 10.96
N LEU A 21 5.10 -3.47 10.41
CA LEU A 21 5.04 -3.20 8.98
C LEU A 21 6.26 -3.75 8.26
N PRO A 22 6.16 -4.00 6.94
CA PRO A 22 7.35 -4.29 6.14
C PRO A 22 8.37 -3.17 6.23
N ASP A 23 9.66 -3.50 6.06
CA ASP A 23 10.75 -2.52 6.14
C ASP A 23 10.55 -1.37 5.18
N SER A 24 10.06 -1.67 3.98
CA SER A 24 9.74 -0.66 2.97
C SER A 24 8.31 -0.87 2.52
N CYS A 25 7.47 0.14 2.72
CA CYS A 25 6.06 0.01 2.38
C CYS A 25 5.46 1.39 2.11
N VAL A 26 4.27 1.37 1.53
CA VAL A 26 3.46 2.56 1.34
C VAL A 26 2.07 2.29 1.87
N ILE A 27 1.48 3.29 2.50
CA ILE A 27 0.11 3.20 3.00
C ILE A 27 -0.79 3.99 2.05
N ILE A 28 -1.83 3.34 1.56
CA ILE A 28 -2.73 3.90 0.57
C ILE A 28 -4.10 4.10 1.20
N LEU A 29 -4.62 5.31 1.11
CA LEU A 29 -5.95 5.65 1.59
C LEU A 29 -6.83 5.96 0.39
N SER A 30 -7.96 5.27 0.30
CA SER A 30 -8.94 5.53 -0.76
C SER A 30 -10.30 5.01 -0.32
N GLN A 31 -11.33 5.82 -0.55
CA GLN A 31 -12.72 5.45 -0.26
C GLN A 31 -12.94 4.98 1.17
N GLY A 32 -12.30 5.64 2.14
CA GLY A 32 -12.45 5.28 3.54
C GLY A 32 -11.75 3.99 3.95
N LYS A 33 -10.91 3.46 3.07
CA LYS A 33 -10.15 2.25 3.33
C LYS A 33 -8.67 2.57 3.38
N ALA A 34 -7.94 1.82 4.19
CA ALA A 34 -6.49 1.93 4.30
C ALA A 34 -5.86 0.58 4.04
N LYS A 35 -4.82 0.56 3.22
CA LYS A 35 -4.06 -0.66 2.94
C LYS A 35 -2.58 -0.34 2.95
N VAL A 36 -1.78 -1.31 3.40
CA VAL A 36 -0.33 -1.22 3.30
C VAL A 36 0.13 -2.09 2.13
N ALA A 37 1.01 -1.54 1.31
CA ALA A 37 1.61 -2.26 0.20
C ALA A 37 3.11 -2.34 0.42
N GLU A 38 3.64 -3.56 0.41
CA GLU A 38 5.08 -3.77 0.52
C GLU A 38 5.78 -3.35 -0.76
N LEU A 39 6.93 -2.70 -0.59
CA LEU A 39 7.75 -2.28 -1.72
C LEU A 39 8.84 -3.33 -1.95
N PRO A 40 8.87 -4.00 -3.12
CA PRO A 40 9.93 -4.97 -3.42
C PRO A 40 11.29 -4.31 -3.51
N ALA A 41 12.35 -5.12 -3.36
CA ALA A 41 13.71 -4.62 -3.35
C ALA A 41 14.12 -3.97 -4.68
N PHE A 42 13.65 -4.50 -5.79
CA PHE A 42 14.02 -4.03 -7.14
C PHE A 42 12.78 -4.00 -8.01
N ALA A 43 12.06 -2.89 -7.97
CA ALA A 43 10.82 -2.79 -8.73
C ALA A 43 10.34 -1.35 -8.79
N GLU A 44 9.44 -1.12 -9.72
CA GLU A 44 8.64 0.09 -9.72
C GLU A 44 7.28 -0.25 -9.16
N THR A 45 6.78 0.58 -8.27
CA THR A 45 5.42 0.41 -7.73
C THR A 45 4.57 1.54 -8.27
N LYS A 46 3.49 1.17 -8.97
CA LYS A 46 2.59 2.13 -9.60
C LYS A 46 1.21 2.04 -8.98
N ILE A 47 0.65 3.18 -8.62
CA ILE A 47 -0.70 3.26 -8.08
C ILE A 47 -1.59 3.83 -9.19
N VAL A 48 -2.54 3.02 -9.64
CA VAL A 48 -3.44 3.40 -10.73
C VAL A 48 -4.74 3.91 -10.14
N THR A 49 -5.11 5.13 -10.52
CA THR A 49 -6.36 5.74 -10.09
C THR A 49 -7.30 5.92 -11.27
N HIS A 50 -8.60 5.90 -10.97
CA HIS A 50 -9.65 6.14 -11.95
C HIS A 50 -10.78 6.90 -11.27
N GLN A 51 -11.14 8.05 -11.81
CA GLN A 51 -12.17 8.93 -11.25
C GLN A 51 -11.87 9.30 -9.78
N GLY A 52 -10.58 9.56 -9.49
CA GLY A 52 -10.16 9.95 -8.15
C GLY A 52 -10.04 8.83 -7.13
N GLN A 53 -10.27 7.60 -7.54
CA GLN A 53 -10.24 6.45 -6.65
C GLN A 53 -9.10 5.52 -7.04
N VAL A 54 -8.45 4.92 -6.04
CA VAL A 54 -7.40 3.95 -6.31
C VAL A 54 -8.02 2.66 -6.84
N LYS A 55 -7.60 2.26 -8.03
CA LYS A 55 -8.12 1.09 -8.72
C LYS A 55 -7.27 -0.14 -8.43
N ARG A 56 -5.93 0.02 -8.53
CA ARG A 56 -5.01 -1.09 -8.33
C ARG A 56 -3.63 -0.58 -8.02
N VAL A 57 -2.82 -1.48 -7.49
CA VAL A 57 -1.39 -1.26 -7.31
C VAL A 57 -0.67 -2.29 -8.16
N ARG A 58 0.30 -1.85 -8.95
CA ARG A 58 1.06 -2.72 -9.83
C ARG A 58 2.53 -2.67 -9.44
N TRP A 59 3.16 -3.83 -9.41
CA TRP A 59 4.59 -3.96 -9.15
C TRP A 59 5.26 -4.48 -10.41
N GLU A 60 6.19 -3.71 -10.96
CA GLU A 60 6.96 -4.08 -12.14
C GLU A 60 8.38 -4.39 -11.69
N GLU A 61 8.69 -5.66 -11.54
CA GLU A 61 10.00 -6.11 -11.08
C GLU A 61 10.93 -6.26 -12.27
N GLY A 62 12.10 -5.64 -12.17
CA GLY A 62 13.11 -5.72 -13.20
C GLY A 62 14.24 -6.65 -12.83
N GLU A 63 15.07 -6.98 -13.83
CA GLU A 63 16.30 -7.72 -13.62
C GLU A 63 17.49 -6.89 -14.04
N GLU A 64 18.57 -7.00 -13.30
CA GLU A 64 19.82 -6.36 -13.66
C GLU A 64 20.45 -7.07 -14.86
N PHE A 65 20.96 -6.31 -15.80
CA PHE A 65 21.72 -6.88 -16.92
C PHE A 65 23.13 -7.17 -16.43
#